data_e7793bd49ffadfcb9d3ecc3f85fc0ef6
#
_entry.id   e7793bd49ffadfcb9d3ecc3f85fc0ef6
#
_cell.length_a   1.000
_cell.length_b   1.000
_cell.length_c   1.000
_cell.angle_alpha   90.00
_cell.angle_beta   90.00
_cell.angle_gamma   90.00
#
_symmetry.space_group_name_H-M   'P 1'
#
loop_
_entity.id
_entity.type
_entity.pdbx_description
1 polymer ?
#
loop_
_entity_poly.entity_id
_entity_poly.type
_entity_poly.pdbx_seq_one_letter_code
_entity_poly.pdbx_strand_id
1 'polypeptide(L)'
;MTAGTVDVRDETVEVWDGRLRLRVKVAGDGPPLVYFHPLSGLAWEPLLDQLAQRHTVYAPEHPGTTPGEPQAITQVHTFTELLLVYEETIRALGLENPAAAGESFGGMVAADLAATFPRLLSKLVLAAPLGLWRDDAPIPLMQMVAGPPDEVPKYLYAHPDSDAARAAMALPGDPALIPAAIAQRTWNVGCTTKFAWPIADHGLGRRLHRIRVPTLVLWGREDALVPAAYAAEFGSRIAGSQVEVIDDCGHAVAVDQPERAWTAISKFLDG
;
A
#
# COMPACT_ATOMS: atom_id res chain seq x y z
N MET A 1 17.84 -16.16 8.90
CA MET A 1 18.50 -16.30 7.59
C MET A 1 18.56 -14.91 6.99
N THR A 2 19.75 -14.38 6.71
CA THR A 2 19.89 -13.10 6.02
C THR A 2 19.33 -13.28 4.62
N ALA A 3 18.17 -12.68 4.34
CA ALA A 3 17.62 -12.62 3.00
C ALA A 3 18.68 -11.97 2.09
N GLY A 4 19.07 -12.67 1.02
CA GLY A 4 19.94 -12.09 0.00
C GLY A 4 19.23 -10.87 -0.58
N THR A 5 19.93 -9.76 -0.70
CA THR A 5 19.43 -8.54 -1.34
C THR A 5 19.04 -8.88 -2.78
N VAL A 6 17.76 -8.70 -3.13
CA VAL A 6 17.30 -8.89 -4.51
C VAL A 6 17.72 -7.70 -5.37
N ASP A 7 18.02 -7.96 -6.64
CA ASP A 7 18.32 -6.88 -7.60
C ASP A 7 17.03 -6.18 -8.01
N VAL A 8 16.89 -4.91 -7.62
CA VAL A 8 15.72 -4.09 -7.91
C VAL A 8 16.05 -3.21 -9.11
N ARG A 9 15.33 -3.41 -10.21
CA ARG A 9 15.44 -2.57 -11.40
C ARG A 9 14.27 -1.61 -11.52
N ASP A 10 14.48 -0.50 -12.18
CA ASP A 10 13.44 0.47 -12.51
C ASP A 10 12.96 0.24 -13.96
N GLU A 11 11.66 0.08 -14.13
CA GLU A 11 10.97 0.12 -15.42
C GLU A 11 10.15 1.40 -15.52
N THR A 12 9.87 1.85 -16.72
CA THR A 12 9.00 3.01 -16.96
C THR A 12 7.91 2.62 -17.96
N VAL A 13 6.67 2.89 -17.60
CA VAL A 13 5.52 2.68 -18.50
C VAL A 13 4.85 4.01 -18.81
N GLU A 14 4.40 4.13 -20.06
CA GLU A 14 3.58 5.25 -20.50
C GLU A 14 2.11 4.84 -20.47
N VAL A 15 1.30 5.63 -19.78
CA VAL A 15 -0.13 5.39 -19.57
C VAL A 15 -0.90 6.70 -19.71
N TRP A 16 -2.22 6.63 -19.63
CA TRP A 16 -3.09 7.79 -19.69
C TRP A 16 -2.92 8.57 -21.01
N ASP A 17 -2.94 7.80 -22.13
CA ASP A 17 -2.72 8.33 -23.49
C ASP A 17 -1.37 9.08 -23.60
N GLY A 18 -0.30 8.52 -23.03
CA GLY A 18 1.05 9.08 -23.04
C GLY A 18 1.27 10.32 -22.15
N ARG A 19 0.26 10.71 -21.38
CA ARG A 19 0.36 11.89 -20.48
C ARG A 19 1.11 11.61 -19.19
N LEU A 20 1.20 10.33 -18.81
CA LEU A 20 1.87 9.90 -17.61
C LEU A 20 2.97 8.89 -17.93
N ARG A 21 4.12 9.11 -17.33
CA ARG A 21 5.19 8.13 -17.23
C ARG A 21 5.29 7.70 -15.78
N LEU A 22 5.05 6.43 -15.51
CA LEU A 22 5.16 5.87 -14.18
C LEU A 22 6.41 5.01 -14.08
N ARG A 23 7.21 5.27 -13.05
CA ARG A 23 8.29 4.38 -12.66
C ARG A 23 7.71 3.22 -11.87
N VAL A 24 8.16 2.02 -12.23
CA VAL A 24 7.79 0.76 -11.57
C VAL A 24 9.07 0.09 -11.10
N LYS A 25 9.20 -0.15 -9.81
CA LYS A 25 10.29 -0.97 -9.28
C LYS A 25 9.95 -2.43 -9.48
N VAL A 26 10.88 -3.18 -10.03
CA VAL A 26 10.68 -4.60 -10.36
C VAL A 26 11.81 -5.43 -9.81
N ALA A 27 11.47 -6.52 -9.11
CA ALA A 27 12.44 -7.49 -8.63
C ALA A 27 11.85 -8.89 -8.55
N GLY A 28 12.73 -9.88 -8.59
CA GLY A 28 12.39 -11.30 -8.48
C GLY A 28 12.11 -11.95 -9.83
N ASP A 29 11.87 -13.28 -9.77
CA ASP A 29 11.57 -14.14 -10.91
C ASP A 29 10.53 -15.18 -10.48
N GLY A 30 9.31 -15.05 -10.95
CA GLY A 30 8.18 -15.90 -10.55
C GLY A 30 6.83 -15.34 -11.01
N PRO A 31 5.71 -15.89 -10.52
CA PRO A 31 4.39 -15.37 -10.84
C PRO A 31 4.28 -13.87 -10.56
N PRO A 32 3.58 -13.08 -11.40
CA PRO A 32 3.52 -11.64 -11.24
C PRO A 32 2.69 -11.23 -10.01
N LEU A 33 3.22 -10.28 -9.25
CA LEU A 33 2.55 -9.65 -8.12
C LEU A 33 2.72 -8.13 -8.20
N VAL A 34 1.62 -7.40 -8.18
CA VAL A 34 1.63 -5.92 -8.13
C VAL A 34 1.50 -5.47 -6.69
N TYR A 35 2.42 -4.61 -6.24
CA TYR A 35 2.38 -4.04 -4.89
C TYR A 35 2.04 -2.56 -4.93
N PHE A 36 1.01 -2.17 -4.18
CA PHE A 36 0.58 -0.79 -4.02
C PHE A 36 1.01 -0.26 -2.65
N HIS A 37 1.81 0.80 -2.65
CA HIS A 37 2.48 1.36 -1.48
C HIS A 37 1.56 2.22 -0.59
N PRO A 38 1.90 2.42 0.69
CA PRO A 38 1.15 3.26 1.62
C PRO A 38 1.26 4.76 1.30
N LEU A 39 0.65 5.60 2.16
CA LEU A 39 0.62 7.07 2.00
C LEU A 39 2.01 7.72 1.88
N SER A 40 3.01 7.18 2.54
CA SER A 40 4.38 7.72 2.59
C SER A 40 5.15 7.63 1.28
N GLY A 41 4.62 6.91 0.29
CA GLY A 41 5.31 6.61 -0.96
C GLY A 41 5.94 5.21 -0.95
N LEU A 42 6.57 4.84 -2.07
CA LEU A 42 7.20 3.53 -2.21
C LEU A 42 8.59 3.53 -1.54
N ALA A 43 8.72 2.76 -0.48
CA ALA A 43 9.99 2.30 0.05
C ALA A 43 10.14 0.81 -0.29
N TRP A 44 11.34 0.40 -0.72
CA TRP A 44 11.61 -1.03 -0.92
C TRP A 44 12.01 -1.64 0.42
N GLU A 45 11.03 -2.22 1.09
CA GLU A 45 11.15 -2.74 2.45
C GLU A 45 11.42 -4.26 2.46
N PRO A 46 11.85 -4.85 3.60
CA PRO A 46 12.15 -6.28 3.71
C PRO A 46 11.03 -7.22 3.28
N LEU A 47 9.76 -6.83 3.43
CA LEU A 47 8.63 -7.61 2.92
C LEU A 47 8.68 -7.75 1.40
N LEU A 48 9.09 -6.70 0.67
CA LEU A 48 9.20 -6.76 -0.79
C LEU A 48 10.35 -7.66 -1.23
N ASP A 49 11.47 -7.70 -0.48
CA ASP A 49 12.55 -8.67 -0.71
C ASP A 49 12.06 -10.11 -0.53
N GLN A 50 11.27 -10.38 0.51
CA GLN A 50 10.69 -11.70 0.75
C GLN A 50 9.70 -12.11 -0.35
N LEU A 51 8.84 -11.19 -0.79
CA LEU A 51 7.93 -11.41 -1.91
C LEU A 51 8.70 -11.69 -3.21
N ALA A 52 9.76 -10.93 -3.48
CA ALA A 52 10.58 -11.04 -4.69
C ALA A 52 11.40 -12.35 -4.76
N GLN A 53 11.56 -13.07 -3.66
CA GLN A 53 12.15 -14.42 -3.66
C GLN A 53 11.24 -15.48 -4.30
N ARG A 54 9.93 -15.20 -4.45
CA ARG A 54 8.94 -16.16 -4.94
C ARG A 54 8.09 -15.63 -6.09
N HIS A 55 8.06 -14.32 -6.27
CA HIS A 55 7.25 -13.62 -7.27
C HIS A 55 8.11 -12.64 -8.05
N THR A 56 7.68 -12.27 -9.24
CA THR A 56 8.13 -11.03 -9.84
C THR A 56 7.25 -9.91 -9.29
N VAL A 57 7.82 -9.11 -8.38
CA VAL A 57 7.13 -7.99 -7.75
C VAL A 57 7.23 -6.76 -8.65
N TYR A 58 6.10 -6.18 -8.99
CA TYR A 58 5.95 -4.92 -9.70
C TYR A 58 5.38 -3.89 -8.74
N ALA A 59 6.15 -2.90 -8.36
CA ALA A 59 5.73 -1.84 -7.44
C ALA A 59 5.69 -0.48 -8.16
N PRO A 60 4.54 -0.09 -8.74
CA PRO A 60 4.39 1.22 -9.38
C PRO A 60 4.43 2.33 -8.32
N GLU A 61 5.17 3.40 -8.62
CA GLU A 61 5.11 4.61 -7.84
C GLU A 61 3.82 5.38 -8.15
N HIS A 62 3.24 5.99 -7.12
CA HIS A 62 2.04 6.82 -7.28
C HIS A 62 2.37 8.05 -8.15
N PRO A 63 1.46 8.51 -9.01
CA PRO A 63 1.67 9.72 -9.81
C PRO A 63 2.15 10.89 -8.95
N GLY A 64 3.30 11.46 -9.32
CA GLY A 64 3.92 12.58 -8.62
C GLY A 64 4.87 12.20 -7.47
N THR A 65 4.96 10.93 -7.06
CA THR A 65 5.90 10.52 -6.00
C THR A 65 7.29 10.16 -6.53
N THR A 66 7.44 9.97 -7.82
CA THR A 66 8.75 9.74 -8.45
C THR A 66 9.61 11.01 -8.32
N PRO A 67 10.82 10.93 -7.73
CA PRO A 67 11.74 12.05 -7.68
C PRO A 67 12.02 12.61 -9.09
N GLY A 68 11.88 13.93 -9.24
CA GLY A 68 12.06 14.62 -10.52
C GLY A 68 10.79 14.76 -11.38
N GLU A 69 9.71 14.07 -11.04
CA GLU A 69 8.43 14.13 -11.79
C GLU A 69 7.22 14.55 -10.92
N PRO A 70 7.34 15.60 -10.06
CA PRO A 70 6.28 15.96 -9.11
C PRO A 70 4.99 16.39 -9.79
N GLN A 71 5.05 16.95 -11.01
CA GLN A 71 3.89 17.43 -11.76
C GLN A 71 2.99 16.30 -12.30
N ALA A 72 3.44 15.05 -12.30
CA ALA A 72 2.63 13.92 -12.75
C ALA A 72 1.29 13.82 -11.99
N ILE A 73 1.24 14.22 -10.71
CA ILE A 73 0.01 14.27 -9.91
C ILE A 73 -1.06 15.20 -10.48
N THR A 74 -0.67 16.21 -11.26
CA THR A 74 -1.63 17.17 -11.85
C THR A 74 -2.42 16.57 -13.02
N GLN A 75 -2.00 15.42 -13.55
CA GLN A 75 -2.67 14.75 -14.66
C GLN A 75 -3.81 13.82 -14.19
N VAL A 76 -3.93 13.59 -12.88
CA VAL A 76 -4.95 12.69 -12.30
C VAL A 76 -5.81 13.50 -11.33
N HIS A 77 -7.09 13.69 -11.64
CA HIS A 77 -7.97 14.58 -10.87
C HIS A 77 -8.91 13.85 -9.92
N THR A 78 -9.33 12.66 -10.29
CA THR A 78 -10.29 11.86 -9.51
C THR A 78 -9.71 10.51 -9.09
N PHE A 79 -10.26 9.92 -8.06
CA PHE A 79 -9.87 8.57 -7.64
C PHE A 79 -10.18 7.52 -8.72
N THR A 80 -11.25 7.71 -9.49
CA THR A 80 -11.58 6.84 -10.63
C THR A 80 -10.51 6.90 -11.71
N GLU A 81 -10.01 8.11 -12.03
CA GLU A 81 -8.89 8.25 -12.98
C GLU A 81 -7.63 7.56 -12.47
N LEU A 82 -7.35 7.64 -11.15
CA LEU A 82 -6.24 6.92 -10.54
C LEU A 82 -6.37 5.40 -10.72
N LEU A 83 -7.57 4.85 -10.55
CA LEU A 83 -7.80 3.41 -10.78
C LEU A 83 -7.58 3.04 -12.25
N LEU A 84 -8.00 3.88 -13.20
CA LEU A 84 -7.75 3.65 -14.63
C LEU A 84 -6.25 3.71 -14.94
N VAL A 85 -5.52 4.66 -14.37
CA VAL A 85 -4.05 4.75 -14.52
C VAL A 85 -3.37 3.48 -14.05
N TYR A 86 -3.76 2.92 -12.91
CA TYR A 86 -3.16 1.66 -12.42
C TYR A 86 -3.60 0.44 -13.25
N GLU A 87 -4.84 0.43 -13.73
CA GLU A 87 -5.31 -0.63 -14.65
C GLU A 87 -4.51 -0.61 -15.96
N GLU A 88 -4.31 0.57 -16.57
CA GLU A 88 -3.47 0.75 -17.74
C GLU A 88 -2.00 0.37 -17.45
N THR A 89 -1.48 0.70 -16.26
CA THR A 89 -0.12 0.31 -15.84
C THR A 89 0.06 -1.21 -15.83
N ILE A 90 -0.89 -1.94 -15.25
CA ILE A 90 -0.89 -3.41 -15.23
C ILE A 90 -0.88 -3.97 -16.65
N ARG A 91 -1.69 -3.41 -17.56
CA ARG A 91 -1.75 -3.83 -18.97
C ARG A 91 -0.49 -3.46 -19.75
N ALA A 92 0.04 -2.26 -19.54
CA ALA A 92 1.27 -1.80 -20.21
C ALA A 92 2.50 -2.65 -19.84
N LEU A 93 2.52 -3.20 -18.62
CA LEU A 93 3.51 -4.16 -18.16
C LEU A 93 3.28 -5.58 -18.74
N GLY A 94 2.21 -5.81 -19.52
CA GLY A 94 1.88 -7.12 -20.08
C GLY A 94 1.43 -8.15 -19.03
N LEU A 95 0.96 -7.70 -17.86
CA LEU A 95 0.59 -8.61 -16.78
C LEU A 95 -0.83 -9.15 -16.98
N GLU A 96 -0.94 -10.47 -17.04
CA GLU A 96 -2.22 -11.17 -17.14
C GLU A 96 -2.60 -11.73 -15.76
N ASN A 97 -3.68 -11.24 -15.19
CA ASN A 97 -4.21 -11.67 -13.89
C ASN A 97 -3.13 -11.76 -12.79
N PRO A 98 -2.31 -10.73 -12.53
CA PRO A 98 -1.33 -10.77 -11.45
C PRO A 98 -2.02 -10.90 -10.09
N ALA A 99 -1.32 -11.43 -9.08
CA ALA A 99 -1.70 -11.21 -7.71
C ALA A 99 -1.50 -9.73 -7.36
N ALA A 100 -2.23 -9.23 -6.36
CA ALA A 100 -2.00 -7.88 -5.86
C ALA A 100 -1.87 -7.87 -4.34
N ALA A 101 -0.99 -7.02 -3.84
CA ALA A 101 -0.86 -6.71 -2.43
C ALA A 101 -0.85 -5.20 -2.24
N GLY A 102 -1.47 -4.72 -1.17
CA GLY A 102 -1.45 -3.29 -0.86
C GLY A 102 -1.61 -3.04 0.62
N GLU A 103 -0.92 -2.00 1.10
CA GLU A 103 -0.95 -1.57 2.48
C GLU A 103 -1.59 -0.18 2.59
N SER A 104 -2.45 0.02 3.59
CA SER A 104 -3.01 1.33 3.89
C SER A 104 -3.72 1.95 2.67
N PHE A 105 -3.25 3.09 2.15
CA PHE A 105 -3.72 3.70 0.91
C PHE A 105 -3.60 2.74 -0.29
N GLY A 106 -2.47 2.05 -0.41
CA GLY A 106 -2.28 1.04 -1.46
C GLY A 106 -3.27 -0.12 -1.35
N GLY A 107 -3.66 -0.50 -0.11
CA GLY A 107 -4.71 -1.46 0.14
C GLY A 107 -6.10 -0.97 -0.34
N MET A 108 -6.42 0.31 -0.14
CA MET A 108 -7.62 0.93 -0.71
C MET A 108 -7.62 0.87 -2.24
N VAL A 109 -6.50 1.21 -2.87
CA VAL A 109 -6.34 1.15 -4.33
C VAL A 109 -6.53 -0.28 -4.83
N ALA A 110 -5.84 -1.26 -4.22
CA ALA A 110 -5.91 -2.67 -4.62
C ALA A 110 -7.34 -3.24 -4.48
N ALA A 111 -8.02 -2.92 -3.37
CA ALA A 111 -9.41 -3.35 -3.14
C ALA A 111 -10.37 -2.75 -4.16
N ASP A 112 -10.21 -1.46 -4.47
CA ASP A 112 -11.11 -0.80 -5.43
C ASP A 112 -10.82 -1.21 -6.89
N LEU A 113 -9.56 -1.50 -7.25
CA LEU A 113 -9.21 -2.13 -8.52
C LEU A 113 -9.89 -3.50 -8.66
N ALA A 114 -9.79 -4.37 -7.64
CA ALA A 114 -10.43 -5.68 -7.64
C ALA A 114 -11.96 -5.59 -7.73
N ALA A 115 -12.58 -4.60 -7.08
CA ALA A 115 -14.03 -4.39 -7.11
C ALA A 115 -14.49 -3.77 -8.44
N THR A 116 -13.71 -2.88 -9.03
CA THR A 116 -14.04 -2.18 -10.28
C THR A 116 -13.78 -3.06 -11.50
N PHE A 117 -12.67 -3.80 -11.48
CA PHE A 117 -12.22 -4.70 -12.56
C PHE A 117 -12.10 -6.14 -12.07
N PRO A 118 -13.23 -6.89 -11.87
CA PRO A 118 -13.22 -8.20 -11.18
C PRO A 118 -12.43 -9.32 -11.87
N ARG A 119 -11.89 -9.09 -13.07
CA ARG A 119 -11.05 -10.03 -13.83
C ARG A 119 -9.61 -9.57 -13.99
N LEU A 120 -9.23 -8.46 -13.35
CA LEU A 120 -7.90 -7.88 -13.49
C LEU A 120 -6.85 -8.64 -12.67
N LEU A 121 -7.24 -9.14 -11.51
CA LEU A 121 -6.35 -9.75 -10.53
C LEU A 121 -6.70 -11.22 -10.31
N SER A 122 -5.75 -12.02 -9.81
CA SER A 122 -5.94 -13.44 -9.45
C SER A 122 -6.11 -13.66 -7.95
N LYS A 123 -5.39 -12.91 -7.10
CA LYS A 123 -5.43 -12.94 -5.64
C LYS A 123 -5.26 -11.53 -5.10
N LEU A 124 -5.71 -11.30 -3.88
CA LEU A 124 -5.65 -9.99 -3.25
C LEU A 124 -5.20 -10.07 -1.79
N VAL A 125 -4.15 -9.33 -1.43
CA VAL A 125 -3.70 -9.15 -0.05
C VAL A 125 -3.91 -7.70 0.36
N LEU A 126 -4.65 -7.47 1.42
CA LEU A 126 -4.98 -6.16 1.97
C LEU A 126 -4.42 -6.05 3.38
N ALA A 127 -3.39 -5.24 3.58
CA ALA A 127 -2.82 -4.95 4.90
C ALA A 127 -3.34 -3.60 5.40
N ALA A 128 -4.17 -3.61 6.44
CA ALA A 128 -4.77 -2.44 7.08
C ALA A 128 -5.27 -1.38 6.06
N PRO A 129 -6.12 -1.76 5.07
CA PRO A 129 -6.51 -0.85 4.00
C PRO A 129 -7.34 0.34 4.51
N LEU A 130 -7.11 1.52 3.96
CA LEU A 130 -8.06 2.62 3.97
C LEU A 130 -9.28 2.29 3.07
N GLY A 131 -10.19 3.24 2.87
CA GLY A 131 -11.25 3.15 1.86
C GLY A 131 -12.66 2.98 2.41
N LEU A 132 -12.80 2.81 3.71
CA LEU A 132 -14.08 2.77 4.41
C LEU A 132 -14.15 3.86 5.47
N TRP A 133 -15.37 4.25 5.85
CA TRP A 133 -15.64 5.14 6.95
C TRP A 133 -16.71 4.57 7.89
N ARG A 134 -16.47 4.73 9.19
CA ARG A 134 -17.41 4.38 10.27
C ARG A 134 -17.45 5.53 11.28
N ASP A 135 -18.64 5.99 11.61
CA ASP A 135 -18.83 7.09 12.58
C ASP A 135 -18.50 6.65 14.02
N ASP A 136 -18.62 5.36 14.32
CA ASP A 136 -18.30 4.76 15.62
C ASP A 136 -16.81 4.37 15.76
N ALA A 137 -16.04 4.46 14.69
CA ALA A 137 -14.60 4.18 14.66
C ALA A 137 -13.89 5.12 13.67
N PRO A 138 -13.88 6.45 13.92
CA PRO A 138 -13.32 7.42 12.98
C PRO A 138 -11.81 7.23 12.79
N ILE A 139 -11.35 7.46 11.54
CA ILE A 139 -9.94 7.38 11.18
C ILE A 139 -9.29 8.73 11.43
N PRO A 140 -8.28 8.86 12.32
CA PRO A 140 -7.63 10.13 12.65
C PRO A 140 -6.58 10.54 11.62
N LEU A 141 -6.89 10.40 10.31
CA LEU A 141 -5.96 10.72 9.23
C LEU A 141 -5.54 12.19 9.25
N MET A 142 -6.49 13.10 9.55
CA MET A 142 -6.23 14.53 9.68
C MET A 142 -5.20 14.80 10.78
N GLN A 143 -5.38 14.19 11.96
CA GLN A 143 -4.52 14.38 13.10
C GLN A 143 -3.10 13.87 12.81
N MET A 144 -2.99 12.73 12.13
CA MET A 144 -1.70 12.17 11.73
C MET A 144 -0.99 13.05 10.70
N VAL A 145 -1.68 13.50 9.65
CA VAL A 145 -1.06 14.21 8.51
C VAL A 145 -0.75 15.68 8.84
N ALA A 146 -1.62 16.35 9.59
CA ALA A 146 -1.47 17.76 9.96
C ALA A 146 -0.90 18.00 11.36
N GLY A 147 -0.72 16.92 12.13
CA GLY A 147 -0.15 16.98 13.47
C GLY A 147 1.38 17.05 13.49
N PRO A 148 1.96 17.09 14.70
CA PRO A 148 3.41 17.08 14.87
C PRO A 148 4.05 15.81 14.26
N PRO A 149 5.14 15.92 13.48
CA PRO A 149 5.78 14.75 12.85
C PRO A 149 6.29 13.69 13.82
N ASP A 150 6.64 14.06 15.03
CA ASP A 150 7.08 13.15 16.10
C ASP A 150 5.93 12.34 16.72
N GLU A 151 4.69 12.70 16.43
CA GLU A 151 3.50 11.91 16.80
C GLU A 151 3.09 10.87 15.76
N VAL A 152 3.55 10.97 14.53
CA VAL A 152 3.21 10.02 13.45
C VAL A 152 3.46 8.56 13.85
N PRO A 153 4.57 8.19 14.51
CA PRO A 153 4.81 6.80 14.92
C PRO A 153 3.71 6.22 15.82
N LYS A 154 3.02 7.05 16.63
CA LYS A 154 1.93 6.59 17.52
C LYS A 154 0.70 6.08 16.74
N TYR A 155 0.51 6.54 15.51
CA TYR A 155 -0.58 6.08 14.64
C TYR A 155 -0.19 4.82 13.86
N LEU A 156 1.11 4.63 13.60
CA LEU A 156 1.59 3.59 12.71
C LEU A 156 2.02 2.32 13.42
N TYR A 157 2.56 2.43 14.63
CA TYR A 157 3.21 1.31 15.31
C TYR A 157 2.58 1.04 16.68
N ALA A 158 2.45 -0.24 17.02
CA ALA A 158 2.05 -0.65 18.38
C ALA A 158 3.09 -0.21 19.41
N HIS A 159 4.37 -0.25 19.03
CA HIS A 159 5.51 0.20 19.85
C HIS A 159 6.30 1.29 19.13
N PRO A 160 5.88 2.58 19.23
CA PRO A 160 6.52 3.69 18.50
C PRO A 160 8.03 3.85 18.78
N ASP A 161 8.46 3.42 19.96
CA ASP A 161 9.85 3.50 20.42
C ASP A 161 10.68 2.23 20.15
N SER A 162 10.14 1.25 19.43
CA SER A 162 10.87 0.05 19.04
C SER A 162 12.00 0.36 18.04
N ASP A 163 13.01 -0.50 17.98
CA ASP A 163 14.10 -0.33 17.00
C ASP A 163 13.57 -0.43 15.56
N ALA A 164 12.57 -1.28 15.32
CA ALA A 164 11.93 -1.42 14.01
C ALA A 164 11.20 -0.13 13.60
N ALA A 165 10.39 0.46 14.48
CA ALA A 165 9.70 1.72 14.23
C ALA A 165 10.69 2.88 14.01
N ARG A 166 11.73 2.98 14.85
CA ARG A 166 12.80 3.98 14.66
C ARG A 166 13.53 3.81 13.34
N ALA A 167 13.85 2.59 12.93
CA ALA A 167 14.50 2.31 11.66
C ALA A 167 13.61 2.68 10.47
N ALA A 168 12.32 2.34 10.51
CA ALA A 168 11.35 2.67 9.45
C ALA A 168 11.12 4.19 9.31
N MET A 169 11.24 4.94 10.41
CA MET A 169 11.09 6.40 10.43
C MET A 169 12.42 7.15 10.23
N ALA A 170 13.55 6.44 10.14
CA ALA A 170 14.88 7.05 10.09
C ALA A 170 15.01 8.01 8.89
N LEU A 171 15.73 9.09 9.13
CA LEU A 171 16.19 10.02 8.12
C LEU A 171 17.59 9.60 7.63
N PRO A 172 18.04 10.08 6.45
CA PRO A 172 19.39 9.80 5.98
C PRO A 172 20.45 10.15 7.01
N GLY A 173 21.50 9.31 7.11
CA GLY A 173 22.61 9.55 8.02
C GLY A 173 23.47 10.79 7.66
N ASP A 174 23.44 11.20 6.38
CA ASP A 174 24.06 12.45 5.94
C ASP A 174 23.12 13.63 6.20
N PRO A 175 23.48 14.60 7.08
CA PRO A 175 22.65 15.76 7.36
C PRO A 175 22.30 16.60 6.13
N ALA A 176 23.14 16.60 5.10
CA ALA A 176 22.91 17.36 3.86
C ALA A 176 21.72 16.82 3.08
N LEU A 177 21.34 15.53 3.24
CA LEU A 177 20.22 14.88 2.55
C LEU A 177 18.91 15.01 3.32
N ILE A 178 18.93 15.36 4.60
CA ILE A 178 17.73 15.42 5.46
C ILE A 178 16.64 16.35 4.92
N PRO A 179 16.94 17.61 4.51
CA PRO A 179 15.89 18.51 4.00
C PRO A 179 15.18 17.96 2.76
N ALA A 180 15.94 17.36 1.85
CA ALA A 180 15.38 16.75 0.64
C ALA A 180 14.50 15.52 0.97
N ALA A 181 14.92 14.68 1.91
CA ALA A 181 14.18 13.52 2.35
C ALA A 181 12.85 13.90 3.03
N ILE A 182 12.87 14.92 3.89
CA ILE A 182 11.64 15.45 4.52
C ILE A 182 10.71 16.02 3.46
N ALA A 183 11.22 16.84 2.54
CA ALA A 183 10.43 17.42 1.46
C ALA A 183 9.80 16.34 0.58
N GLN A 184 10.55 15.30 0.19
CA GLN A 184 10.04 14.19 -0.60
C GLN A 184 8.97 13.40 0.15
N ARG A 185 9.17 13.08 1.43
CA ARG A 185 8.17 12.38 2.25
C ARG A 185 6.88 13.19 2.37
N THR A 186 6.99 14.50 2.64
CA THR A 186 5.83 15.41 2.71
C THR A 186 5.10 15.49 1.37
N TRP A 187 5.85 15.57 0.29
CA TRP A 187 5.29 15.60 -1.06
C TRP A 187 4.54 14.30 -1.39
N ASN A 188 5.12 13.15 -1.09
CA ASN A 188 4.49 11.84 -1.29
C ASN A 188 3.14 11.75 -0.58
N VAL A 189 3.13 12.14 0.70
CA VAL A 189 1.88 12.19 1.48
C VAL A 189 0.87 13.15 0.84
N GLY A 190 1.30 14.30 0.35
CA GLY A 190 0.44 15.25 -0.38
C GLY A 190 -0.18 14.64 -1.63
N CYS A 191 0.62 13.92 -2.43
CA CYS A 191 0.14 13.26 -3.65
C CYS A 191 -0.91 12.17 -3.35
N THR A 192 -0.64 11.32 -2.36
CA THR A 192 -1.52 10.20 -2.00
C THR A 192 -2.77 10.68 -1.27
N THR A 193 -2.66 11.65 -0.36
CA THR A 193 -3.80 12.21 0.36
C THR A 193 -4.73 13.03 -0.53
N LYS A 194 -4.30 13.46 -1.70
CA LYS A 194 -5.21 14.02 -2.72
C LYS A 194 -6.43 13.12 -2.94
N PHE A 195 -6.27 11.81 -2.80
CA PHE A 195 -7.32 10.80 -3.00
C PHE A 195 -7.80 10.13 -1.70
N ALA A 196 -7.24 10.50 -0.55
CA ALA A 196 -7.63 9.95 0.75
C ALA A 196 -8.18 11.01 1.72
N TRP A 197 -8.16 12.27 1.33
CA TRP A 197 -8.50 13.41 2.18
C TRP A 197 -9.85 14.03 1.82
N PRO A 198 -10.61 14.56 2.78
CA PRO A 198 -10.45 14.41 4.25
C PRO A 198 -10.94 13.07 4.78
N ILE A 199 -11.72 12.35 4.01
CA ILE A 199 -12.30 11.04 4.33
C ILE A 199 -11.93 10.08 3.20
N ALA A 200 -11.20 9.02 3.52
CA ALA A 200 -10.74 8.02 2.58
C ALA A 200 -11.88 7.01 2.22
N ASP A 201 -13.07 7.51 1.88
CA ASP A 201 -14.19 6.70 1.43
C ASP A 201 -14.76 7.24 0.11
N HIS A 202 -14.41 6.58 -0.98
CA HIS A 202 -14.96 6.82 -2.32
C HIS A 202 -16.09 5.84 -2.67
N GLY A 203 -16.80 5.34 -1.66
CA GLY A 203 -17.89 4.38 -1.79
C GLY A 203 -17.40 2.95 -2.02
N LEU A 204 -16.16 2.62 -1.64
CA LEU A 204 -15.61 1.26 -1.73
C LEU A 204 -16.51 0.25 -1.00
N GLY A 205 -17.03 0.60 0.18
CA GLY A 205 -17.92 -0.26 0.95
C GLY A 205 -19.13 -0.78 0.17
N ARG A 206 -19.62 -0.01 -0.81
CA ARG A 206 -20.73 -0.41 -1.69
C ARG A 206 -20.31 -1.35 -2.82
N ARG A 207 -18.99 -1.48 -3.07
CA ARG A 207 -18.40 -2.27 -4.16
C ARG A 207 -17.68 -3.52 -3.70
N LEU A 208 -17.29 -3.65 -2.42
CA LEU A 208 -16.53 -4.80 -1.89
C LEU A 208 -17.15 -6.16 -2.26
N HIS A 209 -18.47 -6.26 -2.31
CA HIS A 209 -19.17 -7.50 -2.73
C HIS A 209 -18.88 -7.93 -4.17
N ARG A 210 -18.24 -7.06 -4.98
CA ARG A 210 -17.85 -7.36 -6.36
C ARG A 210 -16.48 -8.01 -6.46
N ILE A 211 -15.68 -7.98 -5.39
CA ILE A 211 -14.39 -8.70 -5.33
C ILE A 211 -14.70 -10.20 -5.39
N ARG A 212 -14.11 -10.87 -6.39
CA ARG A 212 -14.38 -12.28 -6.70
C ARG A 212 -13.15 -13.16 -6.52
N VAL A 213 -12.00 -12.57 -6.35
CA VAL A 213 -10.72 -13.27 -6.17
C VAL A 213 -10.53 -13.66 -4.72
N PRO A 214 -9.81 -14.76 -4.43
CA PRO A 214 -9.35 -15.05 -3.08
C PRO A 214 -8.70 -13.82 -2.46
N THR A 215 -9.08 -13.49 -1.23
CA THR A 215 -8.64 -12.27 -0.55
C THR A 215 -8.20 -12.57 0.86
N LEU A 216 -6.99 -12.11 1.23
CA LEU A 216 -6.50 -12.03 2.60
C LEU A 216 -6.63 -10.59 3.09
N VAL A 217 -7.28 -10.42 4.25
CA VAL A 217 -7.35 -9.15 4.98
C VAL A 217 -6.50 -9.30 6.24
N LEU A 218 -5.42 -8.56 6.32
CA LEU A 218 -4.44 -8.61 7.41
C LEU A 218 -4.49 -7.31 8.20
N TRP A 219 -4.50 -7.38 9.53
CA TRP A 219 -4.64 -6.19 10.37
C TRP A 219 -3.85 -6.28 11.67
N GLY A 220 -3.35 -5.15 12.17
CA GLY A 220 -2.84 -5.04 13.53
C GLY A 220 -3.98 -4.79 14.52
N ARG A 221 -3.98 -5.45 15.68
CA ARG A 221 -5.00 -5.25 16.72
C ARG A 221 -4.91 -3.86 17.33
N GLU A 222 -3.71 -3.33 17.47
CA GLU A 222 -3.37 -2.05 18.07
C GLU A 222 -3.24 -0.92 17.03
N ASP A 223 -3.85 -1.11 15.84
CA ASP A 223 -3.86 -0.10 14.78
C ASP A 223 -4.59 1.17 15.27
N ALA A 224 -3.80 2.22 15.52
CA ALA A 224 -4.29 3.51 16.00
C ALA A 224 -4.65 4.47 14.86
N LEU A 225 -4.31 4.14 13.60
CA LEU A 225 -4.73 4.91 12.44
C LEU A 225 -6.05 4.40 11.86
N VAL A 226 -6.13 3.11 11.55
CA VAL A 226 -7.36 2.49 11.03
C VAL A 226 -7.79 1.38 11.99
N PRO A 227 -8.74 1.64 12.89
CA PRO A 227 -9.12 0.70 13.95
C PRO A 227 -9.39 -0.71 13.44
N ALA A 228 -8.95 -1.74 14.18
CA ALA A 228 -9.09 -3.15 13.79
C ALA A 228 -10.55 -3.60 13.53
N ALA A 229 -11.54 -2.82 13.97
CA ALA A 229 -12.96 -3.05 13.65
C ALA A 229 -13.24 -3.05 12.14
N TYR A 230 -12.42 -2.37 11.36
CA TYR A 230 -12.53 -2.37 9.90
C TYR A 230 -12.13 -3.71 9.26
N ALA A 231 -11.31 -4.52 9.90
CA ALA A 231 -10.97 -5.86 9.40
C ALA A 231 -12.23 -6.73 9.25
N ALA A 232 -13.11 -6.71 10.25
CA ALA A 232 -14.40 -7.41 10.19
C ALA A 232 -15.33 -6.82 9.12
N GLU A 233 -15.28 -5.49 8.92
CA GLU A 233 -16.07 -4.80 7.90
C GLU A 233 -15.67 -5.23 6.49
N PHE A 234 -14.38 -5.28 6.18
CA PHE A 234 -13.88 -5.83 4.92
C PHE A 234 -14.25 -7.30 4.77
N GLY A 235 -13.99 -8.11 5.82
CA GLY A 235 -14.26 -9.54 5.82
C GLY A 235 -15.74 -9.90 5.57
N SER A 236 -16.66 -9.15 6.17
CA SER A 236 -18.09 -9.39 6.00
C SER A 236 -18.62 -9.06 4.61
N ARG A 237 -17.93 -8.17 3.88
CA ARG A 237 -18.36 -7.68 2.56
C ARG A 237 -17.64 -8.33 1.38
N ILE A 238 -16.51 -9.00 1.62
CA ILE A 238 -15.77 -9.74 0.59
C ILE A 238 -16.04 -11.24 0.79
N ALA A 239 -16.82 -11.82 -0.10
CA ALA A 239 -17.21 -13.23 0.01
C ALA A 239 -15.99 -14.17 -0.04
N GLY A 240 -15.85 -15.03 0.97
CA GLY A 240 -14.77 -16.01 1.04
C GLY A 240 -13.40 -15.43 1.41
N SER A 241 -13.34 -14.18 1.88
CA SER A 241 -12.10 -13.60 2.37
C SER A 241 -11.62 -14.30 3.66
N GLN A 242 -10.30 -14.39 3.81
CA GLN A 242 -9.65 -14.77 5.06
C GLN A 242 -9.28 -13.48 5.81
N VAL A 243 -9.63 -13.41 7.09
CA VAL A 243 -9.31 -12.25 7.94
C VAL A 243 -8.37 -12.71 9.04
N GLU A 244 -7.23 -12.06 9.15
CA GLU A 244 -6.25 -12.31 10.22
C GLU A 244 -5.94 -10.99 10.94
N VAL A 245 -6.16 -10.98 12.26
CA VAL A 245 -5.81 -9.85 13.13
C VAL A 245 -4.64 -10.28 14.01
N ILE A 246 -3.54 -9.56 13.88
CA ILE A 246 -2.28 -9.85 14.56
C ILE A 246 -2.21 -9.03 15.85
N ASP A 247 -2.04 -9.70 16.99
CA ASP A 247 -1.82 -9.06 18.29
C ASP A 247 -0.43 -8.44 18.35
N ASP A 248 -0.27 -7.39 19.15
CA ASP A 248 0.98 -6.66 19.34
C ASP A 248 1.49 -6.02 18.04
N CYS A 249 0.56 -5.45 17.29
CA CYS A 249 0.75 -4.98 15.94
C CYS A 249 -0.13 -3.75 15.64
N GLY A 250 0.48 -2.69 15.17
CA GLY A 250 -0.19 -1.45 14.74
C GLY A 250 -0.57 -1.46 13.26
N HIS A 251 -0.62 -0.26 12.68
CA HIS A 251 -1.01 -0.04 11.29
C HIS A 251 0.02 -0.59 10.29
N ALA A 252 1.31 -0.39 10.53
CA ALA A 252 2.39 -0.87 9.70
C ALA A 252 2.71 -2.35 10.02
N VAL A 253 1.85 -3.26 9.56
CA VAL A 253 1.86 -4.68 9.95
C VAL A 253 3.19 -5.36 9.65
N ALA A 254 3.79 -5.05 8.50
CA ALA A 254 5.06 -5.64 8.08
C ALA A 254 6.27 -5.13 8.87
N VAL A 255 6.14 -3.98 9.54
CA VAL A 255 7.20 -3.42 10.41
C VAL A 255 7.09 -3.96 11.82
N ASP A 256 5.89 -3.96 12.39
CA ASP A 256 5.68 -4.41 13.77
C ASP A 256 5.81 -5.92 13.93
N GLN A 257 5.26 -6.69 12.98
CA GLN A 257 5.21 -8.16 13.04
C GLN A 257 5.65 -8.80 11.71
N PRO A 258 6.91 -8.58 11.24
CA PRO A 258 7.36 -9.00 9.92
C PRO A 258 7.24 -10.49 9.65
N GLU A 259 7.57 -11.33 10.64
CA GLU A 259 7.52 -12.79 10.48
C GLU A 259 6.09 -13.31 10.41
N ARG A 260 5.17 -12.74 11.21
CA ARG A 260 3.76 -13.12 11.19
C ARG A 260 3.09 -12.64 9.91
N ALA A 261 3.37 -11.40 9.50
CA ALA A 261 2.90 -10.85 8.24
C ALA A 261 3.36 -11.72 7.05
N TRP A 262 4.65 -12.03 7.00
CA TRP A 262 5.20 -12.90 5.95
C TRP A 262 4.56 -14.28 5.95
N THR A 263 4.41 -14.92 7.11
CA THR A 263 3.80 -16.25 7.22
C THR A 263 2.37 -16.27 6.68
N ALA A 264 1.55 -15.27 7.05
CA ALA A 264 0.18 -15.16 6.58
C ALA A 264 0.12 -14.93 5.06
N ILE A 265 0.91 -13.97 4.58
CA ILE A 265 0.93 -13.58 3.16
C ILE A 265 1.46 -14.72 2.28
N SER A 266 2.60 -15.33 2.63
CA SER A 266 3.20 -16.40 1.83
C SER A 266 2.30 -17.63 1.77
N LYS A 267 1.74 -18.06 2.91
CA LYS A 267 0.78 -19.15 2.95
C LYS A 267 -0.42 -18.90 2.06
N PHE A 268 -0.95 -17.70 2.05
CA PHE A 268 -2.10 -17.33 1.23
C PHE A 268 -1.73 -17.28 -0.27
N LEU A 269 -0.59 -16.72 -0.62
CA LEU A 269 -0.17 -16.61 -2.02
C LEU A 269 0.19 -17.97 -2.63
N ASP A 270 0.79 -18.86 -1.85
CA ASP A 270 1.22 -20.21 -2.28
C ASP A 270 0.04 -21.21 -2.38
N GLY A 271 -1.05 -21.02 -1.63
CA GLY A 271 -2.25 -21.88 -1.65
C GLY A 271 -3.24 -21.49 -2.71
#